data_07aa203e5fc3ad91b98f712a9e638a01
#
_entry.id   07aa203e5fc3ad91b98f712a9e638a01
#
_cell.length_a   1.000
_cell.length_b   1.000
_cell.length_c   1.000
_cell.angle_alpha   90.00
_cell.angle_beta   90.00
_cell.angle_gamma   90.00
#
_symmetry.space_group_name_H-M   'P 1'
#
loop_
_entity.id
_entity.type
_entity.pdbx_description
1 polymer ?
#
loop_
_entity_poly.entity_id
_entity_poly.type
_entity_poly.pdbx_seq_one_letter_code
_entity_poly.pdbx_strand_id
1 'polypeptide(L)'
;MISALRTAVESFIAREKLPPAYVDTVATWFVPLAEDVLRRAATSQRTLVVGISGSQGSGKSTLAALLVLLLKEMLGLRAVSLSIDDFYLTRAERQRLAGEVHPLLATRGVPGTHDVALALQTLRALGSPGQVAIPRFDKACDDRAPRELWPTLLAPVDVVVLEGWCLAVPPQDAAALLAPVNELEAEEDAAGSWRRYVNDQVAGSYAEWFARVDYLVLLQAPSFERVYEWRQRQEDKLAARLAAAGQTGTRLMDAPTLRRFIQHYERLTRHGLEALPAHADVVYALTPEQTIAACRKGGPGQSSAATVA
;
A
#
# COMPACT_ATOMS: atom_id res chain seq x y z
N MET A 1 -13.57 -23.86 6.17
CA MET A 1 -14.16 -22.50 6.34
C MET A 1 -15.60 -22.66 6.79
N ILE A 2 -15.98 -22.05 7.90
CA ILE A 2 -17.35 -22.11 8.46
C ILE A 2 -18.31 -21.48 7.43
N SER A 3 -19.56 -22.01 7.31
CA SER A 3 -20.53 -21.57 6.30
C SER A 3 -20.74 -20.02 6.23
N ALA A 4 -20.88 -19.37 7.38
CA ALA A 4 -21.04 -17.91 7.46
C ALA A 4 -19.84 -17.12 6.91
N LEU A 5 -18.62 -17.56 7.24
CA LEU A 5 -17.40 -16.93 6.73
C LEU A 5 -17.29 -17.10 5.21
N ARG A 6 -17.65 -18.27 4.68
CA ARG A 6 -17.65 -18.53 3.24
C ARG A 6 -18.59 -17.57 2.52
N THR A 7 -19.81 -17.39 3.01
CA THR A 7 -20.79 -16.44 2.42
C THR A 7 -20.28 -15.00 2.46
N ALA A 8 -19.62 -14.58 3.55
CA ALA A 8 -19.04 -13.24 3.65
C ALA A 8 -17.90 -13.03 2.63
N VAL A 9 -17.03 -14.05 2.45
CA VAL A 9 -15.95 -14.04 1.47
C VAL A 9 -16.49 -14.02 0.04
N GLU A 10 -17.50 -14.83 -0.28
CA GLU A 10 -18.13 -14.86 -1.61
C GLU A 10 -18.79 -13.51 -1.94
N SER A 11 -19.45 -12.88 -0.96
CA SER A 11 -20.03 -11.54 -1.10
C SER A 11 -18.93 -10.47 -1.33
N PHE A 12 -17.80 -10.58 -0.65
CA PHE A 12 -16.63 -9.72 -0.87
C PHE A 12 -16.10 -9.89 -2.29
N ILE A 13 -15.88 -11.13 -2.75
CA ILE A 13 -15.38 -11.46 -4.09
C ILE A 13 -16.29 -10.85 -5.17
N ALA A 14 -17.60 -10.99 -5.02
CA ALA A 14 -18.57 -10.42 -5.95
C ALA A 14 -18.53 -8.88 -5.99
N ARG A 15 -18.48 -8.23 -4.82
CA ARG A 15 -18.40 -6.77 -4.70
C ARG A 15 -17.11 -6.20 -5.32
N GLU A 16 -15.97 -6.84 -5.06
CA GLU A 16 -14.67 -6.43 -5.60
C GLU A 16 -14.45 -6.89 -7.05
N LYS A 17 -15.41 -7.61 -7.64
CA LYS A 17 -15.35 -8.15 -9.02
C LYS A 17 -14.13 -9.05 -9.24
N LEU A 18 -13.79 -9.84 -8.24
CA LEU A 18 -12.72 -10.82 -8.31
C LEU A 18 -13.23 -12.12 -8.96
N PRO A 19 -12.34 -12.94 -9.54
CA PRO A 19 -12.74 -14.25 -10.07
C PRO A 19 -13.33 -15.13 -8.95
N PRO A 20 -14.38 -15.94 -9.22
CA PRO A 20 -14.97 -16.83 -8.20
C PRO A 20 -13.95 -17.78 -7.55
N ALA A 21 -12.96 -18.25 -8.31
CA ALA A 21 -11.87 -19.10 -7.82
C ALA A 21 -10.95 -18.40 -6.78
N TYR A 22 -11.09 -17.08 -6.59
CA TYR A 22 -10.36 -16.34 -5.55
C TYR A 22 -10.69 -16.85 -4.13
N VAL A 23 -11.81 -17.56 -3.96
CA VAL A 23 -12.16 -18.20 -2.70
C VAL A 23 -11.10 -19.22 -2.26
N ASP A 24 -10.47 -19.92 -3.20
CA ASP A 24 -9.40 -20.88 -2.92
C ASP A 24 -8.11 -20.16 -2.48
N THR A 25 -7.80 -19.02 -3.11
CA THR A 25 -6.72 -18.13 -2.67
C THR A 25 -6.92 -17.66 -1.25
N VAL A 26 -8.16 -17.25 -0.90
CA VAL A 26 -8.50 -16.83 0.47
C VAL A 26 -8.30 -17.98 1.46
N ALA A 27 -8.81 -19.16 1.15
CA ALA A 27 -8.71 -20.32 2.03
C ALA A 27 -7.25 -20.76 2.22
N THR A 28 -6.46 -20.76 1.15
CA THR A 28 -5.08 -21.26 1.17
C THR A 28 -4.10 -20.29 1.83
N TRP A 29 -4.24 -18.98 1.54
CA TRP A 29 -3.23 -17.99 1.90
C TRP A 29 -3.67 -16.98 2.95
N PHE A 30 -4.92 -16.51 2.90
CA PHE A 30 -5.33 -15.36 3.70
C PHE A 30 -6.06 -15.72 4.98
N VAL A 31 -6.71 -16.88 5.05
CA VAL A 31 -7.21 -17.42 6.32
C VAL A 31 -6.05 -17.73 7.27
N PRO A 32 -4.98 -18.44 6.86
CA PRO A 32 -3.80 -18.63 7.71
C PRO A 32 -3.10 -17.32 8.11
N LEU A 33 -3.11 -16.31 7.25
CA LEU A 33 -2.60 -14.98 7.61
C LEU A 33 -3.45 -14.34 8.70
N ALA A 34 -4.78 -14.38 8.58
CA ALA A 34 -5.68 -13.84 9.59
C ALA A 34 -5.51 -14.54 10.95
N GLU A 35 -5.28 -15.84 10.96
CA GLU A 35 -4.97 -16.61 12.18
C GLU A 35 -3.62 -16.20 12.80
N ASP A 36 -2.59 -15.90 11.98
CA ASP A 36 -1.31 -15.37 12.47
C ASP A 36 -1.49 -14.02 13.13
N VAL A 37 -2.25 -13.12 12.48
CA VAL A 37 -2.58 -11.80 13.02
C VAL A 37 -3.36 -11.92 14.33
N LEU A 38 -4.33 -12.83 14.42
CA LEU A 38 -5.07 -13.08 15.66
C LEU A 38 -4.14 -13.46 16.82
N ARG A 39 -3.24 -14.44 16.58
CA ARG A 39 -2.32 -14.88 17.63
C ARG A 39 -1.46 -13.74 18.16
N ARG A 40 -1.02 -12.85 17.27
CA ARG A 40 -0.25 -11.66 17.64
C ARG A 40 -1.12 -10.63 18.39
N ALA A 41 -2.33 -10.37 17.91
CA ALA A 41 -3.26 -9.45 18.56
C ALA A 41 -3.64 -9.93 19.98
N ALA A 42 -3.86 -11.24 20.18
CA ALA A 42 -4.19 -11.82 21.47
C ALA A 42 -3.08 -11.67 22.53
N THR A 43 -1.82 -11.50 22.11
CA THR A 43 -0.67 -11.28 23.01
C THR A 43 -0.24 -9.83 23.11
N SER A 44 -0.80 -8.96 22.27
CA SER A 44 -0.46 -7.53 22.25
C SER A 44 -1.17 -6.76 23.36
N GLN A 45 -0.44 -5.90 24.05
CA GLN A 45 -0.98 -4.96 25.05
C GLN A 45 -1.54 -3.66 24.44
N ARG A 46 -1.44 -3.51 23.11
CA ARG A 46 -1.86 -2.33 22.36
C ARG A 46 -2.43 -2.72 21.00
N THR A 47 -3.06 -1.78 20.33
CA THR A 47 -3.49 -1.94 18.94
C THR A 47 -2.33 -2.48 18.10
N LEU A 48 -2.56 -3.61 17.42
CA LEU A 48 -1.57 -4.23 16.53
C LEU A 48 -1.63 -3.52 15.17
N VAL A 49 -0.48 -3.13 14.63
CA VAL A 49 -0.38 -2.54 13.28
C VAL A 49 0.20 -3.58 12.32
N VAL A 50 -0.64 -4.06 11.41
CA VAL A 50 -0.25 -4.96 10.32
C VAL A 50 0.03 -4.14 9.08
N GLY A 51 1.26 -4.15 8.59
CA GLY A 51 1.66 -3.50 7.34
C GLY A 51 1.48 -4.43 6.15
N ILE A 52 0.89 -3.93 5.07
CA ILE A 52 0.86 -4.62 3.77
C ILE A 52 1.61 -3.75 2.76
N SER A 53 2.81 -4.18 2.39
CA SER A 53 3.63 -3.54 1.37
C SER A 53 3.45 -4.24 0.02
N GLY A 54 3.46 -3.47 -1.06
CA GLY A 54 3.37 -4.01 -2.42
C GLY A 54 3.17 -2.91 -3.45
N SER A 55 3.73 -3.11 -4.63
CA SER A 55 3.67 -2.15 -5.74
C SER A 55 2.24 -1.86 -6.22
N GLN A 56 2.10 -0.87 -7.10
CA GLN A 56 0.82 -0.61 -7.76
C GLN A 56 0.36 -1.87 -8.52
N GLY A 57 -0.93 -2.21 -8.40
CA GLY A 57 -1.50 -3.38 -9.05
C GLY A 57 -1.24 -4.71 -8.34
N SER A 58 -0.48 -4.78 -7.26
CA SER A 58 -0.20 -6.04 -6.54
C SER A 58 -1.40 -6.63 -5.78
N GLY A 59 -2.49 -5.87 -5.59
CA GLY A 59 -3.65 -6.33 -4.82
C GLY A 59 -3.62 -6.00 -3.33
N LYS A 60 -2.67 -5.17 -2.86
CA LYS A 60 -2.53 -4.81 -1.43
C LYS A 60 -3.81 -4.26 -0.80
N SER A 61 -4.52 -3.36 -1.48
CA SER A 61 -5.77 -2.77 -0.94
C SER A 61 -6.90 -3.81 -0.86
N THR A 62 -6.96 -4.74 -1.82
CA THR A 62 -7.88 -5.88 -1.78
C THR A 62 -7.56 -6.80 -0.62
N LEU A 63 -6.28 -7.12 -0.41
CA LEU A 63 -5.85 -7.93 0.74
C LEU A 63 -6.13 -7.22 2.07
N ALA A 64 -5.89 -5.91 2.16
CA ALA A 64 -6.15 -5.13 3.37
C ALA A 64 -7.65 -5.16 3.75
N ALA A 65 -8.53 -4.91 2.78
CA ALA A 65 -9.97 -4.97 2.99
C ALA A 65 -10.46 -6.39 3.34
N LEU A 66 -9.91 -7.41 2.68
CA LEU A 66 -10.21 -8.81 2.97
C LEU A 66 -9.73 -9.22 4.36
N LEU A 67 -8.51 -8.82 4.75
CA LEU A 67 -7.97 -9.13 6.07
C LEU A 67 -8.85 -8.53 7.18
N VAL A 68 -9.29 -7.28 7.03
CA VAL A 68 -10.25 -6.66 7.95
C VAL A 68 -11.55 -7.47 8.03
N LEU A 69 -12.09 -7.92 6.89
CA LEU A 69 -13.28 -8.78 6.85
C LEU A 69 -13.03 -10.10 7.61
N LEU A 70 -11.93 -10.78 7.34
CA LEU A 70 -11.60 -12.06 8.00
C LEU A 70 -11.43 -11.88 9.51
N LEU A 71 -10.72 -10.86 9.96
CA LEU A 71 -10.53 -10.58 11.39
C LEU A 71 -11.84 -10.30 12.09
N LYS A 72 -12.77 -9.59 11.45
CA LYS A 72 -14.10 -9.34 11.99
C LYS A 72 -14.97 -10.60 12.03
N GLU A 73 -15.12 -11.30 10.90
CA GLU A 73 -16.08 -12.39 10.75
C GLU A 73 -15.63 -13.68 11.42
N MET A 74 -14.32 -13.95 11.48
CA MET A 74 -13.80 -15.15 12.15
C MET A 74 -13.68 -14.97 13.66
N LEU A 75 -13.42 -13.75 14.13
CA LEU A 75 -12.77 -13.54 15.43
C LEU A 75 -13.41 -12.39 16.23
N GLY A 76 -14.36 -11.67 15.64
CA GLY A 76 -15.03 -10.52 16.28
C GLY A 76 -14.08 -9.35 16.60
N LEU A 77 -12.89 -9.30 15.99
CA LEU A 77 -11.94 -8.24 16.24
C LEU A 77 -12.40 -6.92 15.59
N ARG A 78 -12.17 -5.81 16.27
CA ARG A 78 -12.34 -4.47 15.71
C ARG A 78 -11.11 -4.14 14.88
N ALA A 79 -11.20 -4.29 13.58
CA ALA A 79 -10.13 -3.99 12.65
C ALA A 79 -10.49 -2.87 11.68
N VAL A 80 -9.52 -2.06 11.29
CA VAL A 80 -9.66 -0.98 10.31
C VAL A 80 -8.52 -1.02 9.32
N SER A 81 -8.82 -0.71 8.04
CA SER A 81 -7.80 -0.53 7.00
C SER A 81 -7.51 0.96 6.80
N LEU A 82 -6.21 1.28 6.72
CA LEU A 82 -5.68 2.59 6.34
C LEU A 82 -4.77 2.42 5.13
N SER A 83 -4.83 3.37 4.19
CA SER A 83 -3.87 3.47 3.10
C SER A 83 -2.91 4.64 3.34
N ILE A 84 -1.63 4.48 3.02
CA ILE A 84 -0.72 5.63 3.03
C ILE A 84 -1.20 6.73 2.07
N ASP A 85 -1.91 6.36 0.99
CA ASP A 85 -2.47 7.29 0.03
C ASP A 85 -3.53 8.23 0.65
N ASP A 86 -4.17 7.86 1.75
CA ASP A 86 -5.12 8.71 2.46
C ASP A 86 -4.46 9.88 3.20
N PHE A 87 -3.14 9.82 3.35
CA PHE A 87 -2.34 10.81 4.08
C PHE A 87 -1.53 11.74 3.16
N TYR A 88 -1.81 11.79 1.85
CA TYR A 88 -1.13 12.77 1.01
C TYR A 88 -1.32 14.20 1.52
N LEU A 89 -0.29 15.01 1.37
CA LEU A 89 -0.36 16.45 1.52
C LEU A 89 -1.43 17.01 0.58
N THR A 90 -2.08 18.10 0.98
CA THR A 90 -3.00 18.83 0.10
C THR A 90 -2.28 19.28 -1.17
N ARG A 91 -3.05 19.56 -2.21
CA ARG A 91 -2.50 20.08 -3.46
C ARG A 91 -1.70 21.37 -3.25
N ALA A 92 -2.19 22.28 -2.39
CA ALA A 92 -1.51 23.53 -2.08
C ALA A 92 -0.17 23.29 -1.36
N GLU A 93 -0.12 22.34 -0.40
CA GLU A 93 1.12 21.97 0.29
C GLU A 93 2.14 21.36 -0.66
N ARG A 94 1.72 20.47 -1.58
CA ARG A 94 2.60 19.89 -2.60
C ARG A 94 3.12 20.94 -3.59
N GLN A 95 2.29 21.91 -3.99
CA GLN A 95 2.74 23.02 -4.85
C GLN A 95 3.80 23.89 -4.16
N ARG A 96 3.63 24.18 -2.85
CA ARG A 96 4.63 24.89 -2.08
C ARG A 96 5.92 24.09 -2.00
N LEU A 97 5.84 22.80 -1.65
CA LEU A 97 6.98 21.88 -1.60
C LEU A 97 7.71 21.80 -2.96
N ALA A 98 6.96 21.82 -4.05
CA ALA A 98 7.53 21.84 -5.40
C ALA A 98 8.33 23.11 -5.71
N GLY A 99 7.90 24.24 -5.20
CA GLY A 99 8.63 25.51 -5.34
C GLY A 99 9.86 25.64 -4.43
N GLU A 100 9.79 25.03 -3.24
CA GLU A 100 10.86 25.12 -2.23
C GLU A 100 11.96 24.09 -2.43
N VAL A 101 11.64 22.89 -2.93
CA VAL A 101 12.54 21.74 -2.98
C VAL A 101 12.77 21.26 -4.41
N HIS A 102 11.74 20.75 -5.08
CA HIS A 102 11.88 20.23 -6.44
C HIS A 102 10.53 20.09 -7.15
N PRO A 103 10.40 20.51 -8.44
CA PRO A 103 9.13 20.49 -9.18
C PRO A 103 8.43 19.14 -9.22
N LEU A 104 9.15 18.02 -9.24
CA LEU A 104 8.58 16.67 -9.23
C LEU A 104 7.73 16.36 -7.98
N LEU A 105 7.89 17.13 -6.88
CA LEU A 105 7.10 16.97 -5.66
C LEU A 105 5.68 17.55 -5.75
N ALA A 106 5.34 18.25 -6.84
CA ALA A 106 3.96 18.59 -7.17
C ALA A 106 3.09 17.34 -7.40
N THR A 107 3.71 16.28 -7.93
CA THR A 107 3.06 14.98 -8.15
C THR A 107 3.03 14.22 -6.83
N ARG A 108 1.82 13.78 -6.41
CA ARG A 108 1.69 12.89 -5.22
C ARG A 108 2.28 11.53 -5.49
N GLY A 109 2.76 10.88 -4.44
CA GLY A 109 3.15 9.46 -4.51
C GLY A 109 4.39 9.14 -3.69
N VAL A 110 5.49 9.81 -3.95
CA VAL A 110 6.78 9.51 -3.30
C VAL A 110 6.86 9.99 -1.85
N PRO A 111 7.74 9.39 -1.02
CA PRO A 111 8.05 9.92 0.29
C PRO A 111 8.40 11.41 0.27
N GLY A 112 7.89 12.15 1.26
CA GLY A 112 7.90 13.61 1.31
C GLY A 112 6.60 14.26 0.83
N THR A 113 5.71 13.51 0.15
CA THR A 113 4.40 14.01 -0.29
C THR A 113 3.23 13.57 0.59
N HIS A 114 3.52 12.97 1.76
CA HIS A 114 2.51 12.56 2.76
C HIS A 114 2.65 13.38 4.04
N ASP A 115 1.53 13.60 4.70
CA ASP A 115 1.44 14.19 6.05
C ASP A 115 1.69 13.10 7.11
N VAL A 116 2.98 12.83 7.36
CA VAL A 116 3.41 11.81 8.32
C VAL A 116 2.93 12.13 9.74
N ALA A 117 2.85 13.41 10.10
CA ALA A 117 2.37 13.83 11.42
C ALA A 117 0.90 13.44 11.61
N LEU A 118 0.05 13.68 10.60
CA LEU A 118 -1.36 13.26 10.60
C LEU A 118 -1.48 11.73 10.66
N ALA A 119 -0.65 10.99 9.93
CA ALA A 119 -0.65 9.54 9.96
C ALA A 119 -0.31 8.98 11.35
N LEU A 120 0.76 9.48 11.97
CA LEU A 120 1.15 9.11 13.33
C LEU A 120 0.10 9.49 14.38
N GLN A 121 -0.52 10.67 14.24
CA GLN A 121 -1.63 11.09 15.09
C GLN A 121 -2.83 10.15 14.96
N THR A 122 -3.20 9.78 13.74
CA THR A 122 -4.31 8.86 13.46
C THR A 122 -4.05 7.48 14.08
N LEU A 123 -2.84 6.92 13.91
CA LEU A 123 -2.46 5.63 14.51
C LEU A 123 -2.54 5.68 16.04
N ARG A 124 -2.04 6.75 16.67
CA ARG A 124 -2.15 6.94 18.12
C ARG A 124 -3.59 7.02 18.61
N ALA A 125 -4.42 7.78 17.89
CA ALA A 125 -5.84 7.93 18.22
C ALA A 125 -6.61 6.60 18.12
N LEU A 126 -6.29 5.78 17.12
CA LEU A 126 -6.89 4.45 16.94
C LEU A 126 -6.55 3.45 18.06
N GLY A 127 -5.48 3.70 18.81
CA GLY A 127 -5.10 2.93 20.00
C GLY A 127 -5.67 3.46 21.31
N SER A 128 -6.43 4.56 21.31
CA SER A 128 -6.94 5.23 22.52
C SER A 128 -8.46 5.38 22.48
N PRO A 129 -9.17 5.35 23.63
CA PRO A 129 -10.62 5.51 23.64
C PRO A 129 -11.07 6.85 23.03
N GLY A 130 -12.09 6.82 22.18
CA GLY A 130 -12.71 8.00 21.59
C GLY A 130 -13.18 7.80 20.16
N GLN A 131 -13.75 8.84 19.57
CA GLN A 131 -14.12 8.85 18.16
C GLN A 131 -12.94 9.34 17.31
N VAL A 132 -12.61 8.60 16.27
CA VAL A 132 -11.50 8.91 15.35
C VAL A 132 -12.04 9.10 13.95
N ALA A 133 -11.85 10.29 13.40
CA ALA A 133 -12.12 10.58 11.99
C ALA A 133 -10.91 10.12 11.15
N ILE A 134 -11.16 9.26 10.18
CA ILE A 134 -10.12 8.65 9.33
C ILE A 134 -9.89 9.54 8.11
N PRO A 135 -8.68 10.08 7.91
CA PRO A 135 -8.36 10.86 6.72
C PRO A 135 -8.73 10.14 5.41
N ARG A 136 -9.13 10.91 4.42
CA ARG A 136 -9.38 10.42 3.06
C ARG A 136 -8.79 11.38 2.05
N PHE A 137 -8.23 10.81 0.99
CA PHE A 137 -7.72 11.57 -0.15
C PHE A 137 -8.61 11.33 -1.38
N ASP A 138 -9.10 12.42 -1.97
CA ASP A 138 -9.87 12.36 -3.21
C ASP A 138 -8.93 12.39 -4.41
N LYS A 139 -8.70 11.22 -5.01
CA LYS A 139 -7.84 11.08 -6.19
C LYS A 139 -8.41 11.77 -7.44
N ALA A 140 -9.72 12.00 -7.50
CA ALA A 140 -10.36 12.69 -8.63
C ALA A 140 -10.11 14.20 -8.58
N CYS A 141 -10.17 14.80 -7.39
CA CYS A 141 -9.83 16.21 -7.18
C CYS A 141 -8.33 16.43 -7.00
N ASP A 142 -7.55 15.39 -6.80
CA ASP A 142 -6.12 15.41 -6.45
C ASP A 142 -5.84 16.22 -5.18
N ASP A 143 -6.72 16.06 -4.16
CA ASP A 143 -6.61 16.77 -2.90
C ASP A 143 -7.15 15.94 -1.73
N ARG A 144 -6.81 16.36 -0.51
CA ARG A 144 -7.39 15.78 0.71
C ARG A 144 -8.88 16.07 0.76
N ALA A 145 -9.70 15.04 1.01
CA ALA A 145 -11.14 15.22 1.18
C ALA A 145 -11.44 16.14 2.37
N PRO A 146 -12.49 16.97 2.31
CA PRO A 146 -12.96 17.76 3.44
C PRO A 146 -13.18 16.88 4.68
N ARG A 147 -12.84 17.42 5.86
CA ARG A 147 -12.87 16.65 7.11
C ARG A 147 -14.25 16.08 7.45
N GLU A 148 -15.29 16.74 7.02
CA GLU A 148 -16.70 16.37 7.20
C GLU A 148 -17.05 15.07 6.44
N LEU A 149 -16.27 14.73 5.43
CA LEU A 149 -16.41 13.49 4.64
C LEU A 149 -15.55 12.33 5.17
N TRP A 150 -14.76 12.57 6.23
CA TRP A 150 -13.96 11.52 6.81
C TRP A 150 -14.83 10.56 7.60
N PRO A 151 -14.79 9.25 7.32
CA PRO A 151 -15.52 8.28 8.11
C PRO A 151 -15.03 8.28 9.56
N THR A 152 -15.97 8.20 10.51
CA THR A 152 -15.66 8.17 11.94
C THR A 152 -15.89 6.77 12.48
N LEU A 153 -14.99 6.30 13.34
CA LEU A 153 -15.13 5.04 14.06
C LEU A 153 -14.84 5.22 15.55
N LEU A 154 -15.32 4.27 16.35
CA LEU A 154 -15.04 4.23 17.79
C LEU A 154 -13.77 3.43 18.05
N ALA A 155 -12.79 4.08 18.66
CA ALA A 155 -11.54 3.47 19.12
C ALA A 155 -11.63 3.12 20.64
N PRO A 156 -10.72 2.28 21.16
CA PRO A 156 -9.60 1.67 20.49
C PRO A 156 -10.04 0.55 19.54
N VAL A 157 -9.24 0.31 18.47
CA VAL A 157 -9.38 -0.88 17.63
C VAL A 157 -8.33 -1.92 18.04
N ASP A 158 -8.61 -3.20 17.73
CA ASP A 158 -7.68 -4.28 18.05
C ASP A 158 -6.54 -4.37 17.02
N VAL A 159 -6.88 -4.13 15.73
CA VAL A 159 -5.93 -4.21 14.62
C VAL A 159 -6.11 -3.04 13.65
N VAL A 160 -5.01 -2.40 13.27
CA VAL A 160 -4.92 -1.51 12.11
C VAL A 160 -4.18 -2.24 10.98
N VAL A 161 -4.80 -2.34 9.81
CA VAL A 161 -4.16 -2.83 8.59
C VAL A 161 -3.73 -1.61 7.78
N LEU A 162 -2.43 -1.29 7.80
CA LEU A 162 -1.84 -0.19 7.05
C LEU A 162 -1.27 -0.69 5.73
N GLU A 163 -1.78 -0.22 4.60
CA GLU A 163 -1.26 -0.63 3.31
C GLU A 163 -0.56 0.52 2.58
N GLY A 164 0.48 0.18 1.80
CA GLY A 164 1.18 1.17 1.00
C GLY A 164 2.17 0.58 0.02
N TRP A 165 2.46 1.34 -1.04
CA TRP A 165 3.35 0.88 -2.10
C TRP A 165 4.85 0.92 -1.71
N CYS A 166 5.23 1.83 -0.81
CA CYS A 166 6.58 1.98 -0.29
C CYS A 166 6.66 1.72 1.24
N LEU A 167 5.63 1.09 1.81
CA LEU A 167 5.58 0.84 3.24
C LEU A 167 6.76 -0.02 3.68
N ALA A 168 7.48 0.43 4.70
CA ALA A 168 8.66 -0.21 5.29
C ALA A 168 9.88 -0.35 4.34
N VAL A 169 9.89 0.30 3.17
CA VAL A 169 11.10 0.34 2.32
C VAL A 169 12.20 1.10 3.06
N PRO A 170 13.40 0.51 3.25
CA PRO A 170 14.50 1.20 3.88
C PRO A 170 15.11 2.27 2.95
N PRO A 171 15.85 3.25 3.48
CA PRO A 171 16.59 4.19 2.65
C PRO A 171 17.71 3.47 1.87
N GLN A 172 18.05 4.03 0.70
CA GLN A 172 19.16 3.58 -0.10
C GLN A 172 20.48 4.22 0.37
N ASP A 173 21.58 3.53 0.13
CA ASP A 173 22.91 4.10 0.31
C ASP A 173 23.15 5.27 -0.63
N ALA A 174 23.99 6.24 -0.21
CA ALA A 174 24.30 7.44 -0.99
C ALA A 174 24.88 7.11 -2.38
N ALA A 175 25.63 6.02 -2.52
CA ALA A 175 26.19 5.55 -3.78
C ALA A 175 25.10 5.16 -4.79
N ALA A 176 24.00 4.56 -4.35
CA ALA A 176 22.86 4.18 -5.19
C ALA A 176 22.11 5.39 -5.75
N LEU A 177 22.26 6.57 -5.14
CA LEU A 177 21.64 7.82 -5.56
C LEU A 177 22.46 8.62 -6.59
N LEU A 178 23.66 8.18 -6.94
CA LEU A 178 24.54 8.93 -7.86
C LEU A 178 24.02 8.88 -9.31
N ALA A 179 23.56 7.72 -9.75
CA ALA A 179 23.06 7.54 -11.11
C ALA A 179 21.52 7.59 -11.18
N PRO A 180 20.94 8.20 -12.22
CA PRO A 180 19.51 8.10 -12.49
C PRO A 180 19.13 6.65 -12.86
N VAL A 181 17.91 6.21 -12.49
CA VAL A 181 17.39 4.87 -12.82
C VAL A 181 16.49 4.87 -14.04
N ASN A 182 16.03 6.04 -14.49
CA ASN A 182 15.13 6.21 -15.64
C ASN A 182 15.27 7.59 -16.27
N GLU A 183 14.51 7.83 -17.36
CA GLU A 183 14.50 9.09 -18.11
C GLU A 183 14.04 10.28 -17.25
N LEU A 184 13.01 10.09 -16.41
CA LEU A 184 12.52 11.15 -15.52
C LEU A 184 13.64 11.70 -14.63
N GLU A 185 14.41 10.81 -13.99
CA GLU A 185 15.52 11.22 -13.14
C GLU A 185 16.68 11.82 -13.96
N ALA A 186 16.94 11.29 -15.16
CA ALA A 186 18.00 11.80 -16.02
C ALA A 186 17.71 13.20 -16.53
N GLU A 187 16.47 13.48 -16.91
CA GLU A 187 16.07 14.74 -17.56
C GLU A 187 15.63 15.79 -16.55
N GLU A 188 14.82 15.40 -15.54
CA GLU A 188 14.18 16.34 -14.63
C GLU A 188 14.86 16.38 -13.24
N ASP A 189 15.74 15.42 -12.90
CA ASP A 189 16.51 15.40 -11.64
C ASP A 189 18.01 15.11 -11.90
N ALA A 190 18.60 15.71 -12.93
CA ALA A 190 20.00 15.49 -13.29
C ALA A 190 20.98 15.74 -12.13
N ALA A 191 20.71 16.73 -11.27
CA ALA A 191 21.48 17.02 -10.07
C ALA A 191 21.22 16.04 -8.92
N GLY A 192 20.18 15.21 -9.00
CA GLY A 192 19.80 14.22 -7.97
C GLY A 192 19.20 14.82 -6.69
N SER A 193 18.72 16.06 -6.73
CA SER A 193 18.15 16.72 -5.55
C SER A 193 16.82 16.10 -5.13
N TRP A 194 15.98 15.72 -6.10
CA TRP A 194 14.70 15.07 -5.83
C TRP A 194 14.88 13.68 -5.22
N ARG A 195 15.67 12.80 -5.85
CA ARG A 195 15.87 11.44 -5.35
C ARG A 195 16.60 11.40 -4.00
N ARG A 196 17.52 12.34 -3.73
CA ARG A 196 18.11 12.49 -2.39
C ARG A 196 17.09 12.94 -1.36
N TYR A 197 16.28 13.96 -1.66
CA TYR A 197 15.22 14.42 -0.78
C TYR A 197 14.25 13.28 -0.43
N VAL A 198 13.77 12.52 -1.44
CA VAL A 198 12.90 11.36 -1.21
C VAL A 198 13.54 10.34 -0.28
N ASN A 199 14.83 10.03 -0.50
CA ASN A 199 15.59 9.10 0.34
C ASN A 199 15.77 9.62 1.78
N ASP A 200 16.03 10.91 1.95
CA ASP A 200 16.14 11.55 3.27
C ASP A 200 14.80 11.51 4.03
N GLN A 201 13.67 11.66 3.33
CA GLN A 201 12.35 11.48 3.92
C GLN A 201 12.15 10.03 4.40
N VAL A 202 12.57 9.03 3.61
CA VAL A 202 12.52 7.61 4.01
C VAL A 202 13.36 7.37 5.26
N ALA A 203 14.58 7.92 5.31
CA ALA A 203 15.49 7.80 6.46
C ALA A 203 15.01 8.57 7.71
N GLY A 204 14.23 9.62 7.51
CA GLY A 204 13.73 10.52 8.55
C GLY A 204 12.31 10.21 9.01
N SER A 205 11.37 11.07 8.66
CA SER A 205 9.98 11.01 9.15
C SER A 205 9.27 9.70 8.83
N TYR A 206 9.54 9.09 7.68
CA TYR A 206 8.93 7.81 7.31
C TYR A 206 9.48 6.65 8.12
N ALA A 207 10.74 6.68 8.55
CA ALA A 207 11.29 5.66 9.44
C ALA A 207 10.51 5.60 10.76
N GLU A 208 10.13 6.76 11.34
CA GLU A 208 9.29 6.81 12.55
C GLU A 208 7.90 6.21 12.30
N TRP A 209 7.29 6.52 11.13
CA TRP A 209 5.98 5.98 10.76
C TRP A 209 6.04 4.47 10.57
N PHE A 210 7.00 3.99 9.79
CA PHE A 210 7.14 2.58 9.45
C PHE A 210 7.55 1.72 10.67
N ALA A 211 8.24 2.30 11.65
CA ALA A 211 8.52 1.64 12.92
C ALA A 211 7.25 1.33 13.76
N ARG A 212 6.08 1.84 13.36
CA ARG A 212 4.81 1.47 13.99
C ARG A 212 4.25 0.15 13.47
N VAL A 213 4.78 -0.40 12.40
CA VAL A 213 4.36 -1.69 11.85
C VAL A 213 4.93 -2.82 12.71
N ASP A 214 4.05 -3.64 13.26
CA ASP A 214 4.39 -4.79 14.11
C ASP A 214 4.54 -6.10 13.36
N TYR A 215 3.88 -6.19 12.21
CA TYR A 215 3.84 -7.39 11.37
C TYR A 215 3.76 -6.99 9.91
N LEU A 216 4.79 -7.28 9.15
CA LEU A 216 4.92 -6.84 7.76
C LEU A 216 4.63 -7.99 6.78
N VAL A 217 3.64 -7.77 5.92
CA VAL A 217 3.29 -8.63 4.79
C VAL A 217 3.73 -7.96 3.49
N LEU A 218 4.49 -8.66 2.67
CA LEU A 218 4.94 -8.20 1.36
C LEU A 218 4.22 -8.95 0.24
N LEU A 219 3.57 -8.22 -0.66
CA LEU A 219 3.13 -8.71 -1.97
C LEU A 219 4.23 -8.41 -2.98
N GLN A 220 5.14 -9.36 -3.18
CA GLN A 220 6.32 -9.20 -4.02
C GLN A 220 5.99 -9.40 -5.48
N ALA A 221 6.05 -8.32 -6.28
CA ALA A 221 5.95 -8.41 -7.73
C ALA A 221 7.20 -9.11 -8.32
N PRO A 222 7.07 -9.82 -9.46
CA PRO A 222 8.22 -10.48 -10.09
C PRO A 222 9.30 -9.50 -10.54
N SER A 223 8.91 -8.33 -11.03
CA SER A 223 9.81 -7.25 -11.44
C SER A 223 9.07 -5.92 -11.57
N PHE A 224 9.81 -4.82 -11.74
CA PHE A 224 9.21 -3.50 -11.98
C PHE A 224 8.45 -3.43 -13.32
N GLU A 225 8.93 -4.10 -14.35
CA GLU A 225 8.28 -4.15 -15.67
C GLU A 225 6.85 -4.72 -15.57
N ARG A 226 6.65 -5.73 -14.70
CA ARG A 226 5.32 -6.28 -14.42
C ARG A 226 4.42 -5.28 -13.70
N VAL A 227 4.99 -4.45 -12.83
CA VAL A 227 4.23 -3.36 -12.17
C VAL A 227 3.70 -2.36 -13.21
N TYR A 228 4.53 -1.99 -14.19
CA TYR A 228 4.11 -1.14 -15.30
C TYR A 228 2.96 -1.78 -16.10
N GLU A 229 3.08 -3.05 -16.49
CA GLU A 229 2.03 -3.78 -17.21
C GLU A 229 0.72 -3.88 -16.41
N TRP A 230 0.81 -4.13 -15.09
CA TRP A 230 -0.36 -4.17 -14.21
C TRP A 230 -1.07 -2.81 -14.15
N ARG A 231 -0.29 -1.75 -14.09
CA ARG A 231 -0.83 -0.40 -14.06
C ARG A 231 -1.46 -0.01 -15.40
N GLN A 232 -0.84 -0.39 -16.52
CA GLN A 232 -1.43 -0.23 -17.86
C GLN A 232 -2.79 -0.92 -17.95
N ARG A 233 -2.87 -2.19 -17.55
CA ARG A 233 -4.15 -2.94 -17.54
C ARG A 233 -5.23 -2.29 -16.66
N GLN A 234 -4.85 -1.61 -15.58
CA GLN A 234 -5.80 -0.86 -14.74
C GLN A 234 -6.35 0.36 -15.49
N GLU A 235 -5.51 1.11 -16.20
CA GLU A 235 -5.95 2.24 -17.02
C GLU A 235 -6.86 1.77 -18.17
N ASP A 236 -6.50 0.69 -18.86
CA ASP A 236 -7.29 0.12 -19.94
C ASP A 236 -8.69 -0.33 -19.46
N LYS A 237 -8.77 -0.98 -18.29
CA LYS A 237 -10.04 -1.36 -17.66
C LYS A 237 -10.88 -0.15 -17.26
N LEU A 238 -10.25 0.91 -16.75
CA LEU A 238 -10.92 2.15 -16.41
C LEU A 238 -11.46 2.84 -17.66
N ALA A 239 -10.66 2.93 -18.72
CA ALA A 239 -11.05 3.49 -20.00
C ALA A 239 -12.27 2.75 -20.60
N ALA A 240 -12.22 1.43 -20.61
CA ALA A 240 -13.33 0.59 -21.11
C ALA A 240 -14.62 0.80 -20.26
N ARG A 241 -14.50 0.91 -18.93
CA ARG A 241 -15.67 1.19 -18.06
C ARG A 241 -16.31 2.54 -18.33
N LEU A 242 -15.49 3.58 -18.51
CA LEU A 242 -15.97 4.93 -18.76
C LEU A 242 -16.63 5.04 -20.13
N ALA A 243 -16.03 4.42 -21.15
CA ALA A 243 -16.61 4.33 -22.49
C ALA A 243 -17.98 3.62 -22.46
N ALA A 244 -18.10 2.50 -21.74
CA ALA A 244 -19.37 1.78 -21.58
C ALA A 244 -20.43 2.57 -20.81
N ALA A 245 -20.03 3.49 -19.93
CA ALA A 245 -20.92 4.39 -19.17
C ALA A 245 -21.24 5.69 -19.92
N GLY A 246 -20.72 5.89 -21.14
CA GLY A 246 -20.88 7.13 -21.91
C GLY A 246 -20.26 8.37 -21.24
N GLN A 247 -19.31 8.15 -20.32
CA GLN A 247 -18.64 9.23 -19.58
C GLN A 247 -17.38 9.65 -20.33
N THR A 248 -17.35 10.90 -20.78
CA THR A 248 -16.16 11.56 -21.33
C THR A 248 -15.64 12.56 -20.31
N GLY A 249 -14.33 12.69 -20.15
CA GLY A 249 -13.73 13.77 -19.34
C GLY A 249 -13.05 13.34 -18.05
N THR A 250 -12.93 12.07 -17.75
CA THR A 250 -12.05 11.58 -16.69
C THR A 250 -10.60 11.61 -17.13
N ARG A 251 -9.70 11.91 -16.18
CA ARG A 251 -8.24 11.99 -16.40
C ARG A 251 -7.64 10.59 -16.66
N LEU A 252 -7.97 10.00 -17.83
CA LEU A 252 -7.25 8.83 -18.31
C LEU A 252 -5.85 9.26 -18.73
N MET A 253 -4.85 8.48 -18.31
CA MET A 253 -3.49 8.69 -18.76
C MET A 253 -3.27 7.93 -20.06
N ASP A 254 -2.79 8.63 -21.10
CA ASP A 254 -2.24 7.95 -22.27
C ASP A 254 -0.92 7.22 -21.93
N ALA A 255 -0.44 6.40 -22.84
CA ALA A 255 0.73 5.57 -22.57
C ALA A 255 2.00 6.38 -22.23
N PRO A 256 2.33 7.51 -22.90
CA PRO A 256 3.44 8.36 -22.49
C PRO A 256 3.28 8.96 -21.10
N THR A 257 2.12 9.52 -20.79
CA THR A 257 1.80 10.09 -19.47
C THR A 257 1.87 9.02 -18.37
N LEU A 258 1.33 7.84 -18.62
CA LEU A 258 1.39 6.72 -17.69
C LEU A 258 2.83 6.27 -17.45
N ARG A 259 3.65 6.17 -18.50
CA ARG A 259 5.08 5.82 -18.38
C ARG A 259 5.80 6.83 -17.48
N ARG A 260 5.66 8.12 -17.76
CA ARG A 260 6.25 9.18 -16.95
C ARG A 260 5.75 9.13 -15.50
N PHE A 261 4.46 8.91 -15.28
CA PHE A 261 3.89 8.78 -13.94
C PHE A 261 4.51 7.61 -13.17
N ILE A 262 4.65 6.45 -13.78
CA ILE A 262 5.23 5.25 -13.14
C ILE A 262 6.72 5.44 -12.82
N GLN A 263 7.45 6.21 -13.60
CA GLN A 263 8.88 6.50 -13.36
C GLN A 263 9.13 7.19 -12.01
N HIS A 264 8.17 7.94 -11.45
CA HIS A 264 8.28 8.50 -10.10
C HIS A 264 8.42 7.41 -9.01
N TYR A 265 7.91 6.22 -9.27
CA TYR A 265 7.86 5.11 -8.30
C TYR A 265 8.98 4.09 -8.51
N GLU A 266 9.64 4.12 -9.66
CA GLU A 266 10.53 3.05 -10.12
C GLU A 266 11.68 2.79 -9.16
N ARG A 267 12.42 3.83 -8.76
CA ARG A 267 13.58 3.71 -7.87
C ARG A 267 13.22 2.96 -6.57
N LEU A 268 12.24 3.45 -5.85
CA LEU A 268 11.85 2.84 -4.59
C LEU A 268 11.15 1.48 -4.76
N THR A 269 10.45 1.26 -5.86
CA THR A 269 9.85 -0.05 -6.14
C THR A 269 10.93 -1.09 -6.39
N ARG A 270 11.95 -0.80 -7.24
CA ARG A 270 13.08 -1.71 -7.48
C ARG A 270 13.82 -1.99 -6.17
N HIS A 271 14.15 -0.96 -5.42
CA HIS A 271 14.82 -1.12 -4.12
C HIS A 271 13.98 -1.93 -3.13
N GLY A 272 12.68 -1.68 -3.03
CA GLY A 272 11.78 -2.42 -2.16
C GLY A 272 11.64 -3.90 -2.54
N LEU A 273 11.63 -4.23 -3.85
CA LEU A 273 11.60 -5.62 -4.32
C LEU A 273 12.85 -6.41 -3.90
N GLU A 274 13.99 -5.74 -3.76
CA GLU A 274 15.25 -6.34 -3.34
C GLU A 274 15.40 -6.37 -1.80
N ALA A 275 15.08 -5.27 -1.13
CA ALA A 275 15.36 -5.11 0.29
C ALA A 275 14.27 -5.70 1.21
N LEU A 276 12.98 -5.48 0.90
CA LEU A 276 11.88 -5.87 1.80
C LEU A 276 11.76 -7.39 2.05
N PRO A 277 12.07 -8.29 1.12
CA PRO A 277 11.94 -9.73 1.39
C PRO A 277 12.72 -10.22 2.60
N ALA A 278 13.83 -9.55 2.96
CA ALA A 278 14.64 -9.90 4.14
C ALA A 278 14.02 -9.40 5.46
N HIS A 279 13.13 -8.42 5.40
CA HIS A 279 12.56 -7.75 6.58
C HIS A 279 11.08 -8.11 6.82
N ALA A 280 10.38 -8.64 5.81
CA ALA A 280 8.98 -8.99 5.91
C ALA A 280 8.76 -10.29 6.70
N ASP A 281 7.76 -10.30 7.58
CA ASP A 281 7.31 -11.50 8.31
C ASP A 281 6.66 -12.52 7.36
N VAL A 282 5.95 -12.04 6.34
CA VAL A 282 5.34 -12.87 5.29
C VAL A 282 5.63 -12.26 3.93
N VAL A 283 6.10 -13.08 3.01
CA VAL A 283 6.29 -12.71 1.60
C VAL A 283 5.43 -13.60 0.73
N TYR A 284 4.50 -13.01 0.01
CA TYR A 284 3.76 -13.64 -1.07
C TYR A 284 4.42 -13.28 -2.40
N ALA A 285 5.12 -14.22 -3.02
CA ALA A 285 5.67 -14.03 -4.35
C ALA A 285 4.53 -14.12 -5.38
N LEU A 286 4.37 -13.07 -6.18
CA LEU A 286 3.31 -12.99 -7.19
C LEU A 286 3.81 -13.47 -8.56
N THR A 287 2.91 -14.09 -9.32
CA THR A 287 3.12 -14.38 -10.75
C THR A 287 2.86 -13.13 -11.60
N PRO A 288 3.25 -13.12 -12.89
CA PRO A 288 2.86 -12.07 -13.83
C PRO A 288 1.34 -11.85 -13.94
N GLU A 289 0.53 -12.87 -13.63
CA GLU A 289 -0.94 -12.84 -13.64
C GLU A 289 -1.54 -12.38 -12.31
N GLN A 290 -0.71 -11.91 -11.37
CA GLN A 290 -1.12 -11.41 -10.03
C GLN A 290 -1.69 -12.52 -9.12
N THR A 291 -1.37 -13.78 -9.34
CA THR A 291 -1.66 -14.89 -8.44
C THR A 291 -0.48 -15.14 -7.49
N ILE A 292 -0.71 -15.82 -6.38
CA ILE A 292 0.36 -16.17 -5.44
C ILE A 292 1.02 -17.46 -5.91
N ALA A 293 2.31 -17.39 -6.24
CA ALA A 293 3.13 -18.54 -6.62
C ALA A 293 3.72 -19.27 -5.41
N ALA A 294 4.10 -18.51 -4.38
CA ALA A 294 4.72 -19.05 -3.17
C ALA A 294 4.49 -18.12 -1.97
N CYS A 295 4.53 -18.70 -0.79
CA CYS A 295 4.56 -17.96 0.47
C CYS A 295 5.81 -18.33 1.26
N ARG A 296 6.54 -17.32 1.72
CA ARG A 296 7.61 -17.48 2.69
C ARG A 296 7.21 -16.80 3.99
N LYS A 297 7.25 -17.53 5.10
CA LYS A 297 7.13 -16.99 6.45
C LYS A 297 8.53 -16.92 7.07
N GLY A 298 8.87 -15.80 7.65
CA GLY A 298 10.14 -15.60 8.34
C GLY A 298 10.15 -14.21 8.91
N GLY A 299 10.50 -14.07 10.19
CA GLY A 299 11.02 -12.82 10.74
C GLY A 299 12.54 -12.82 10.58
N PRO A 300 13.26 -11.75 10.97
CA PRO A 300 14.71 -11.72 10.94
C PRO A 300 15.25 -12.92 11.74
N GLY A 301 15.74 -13.96 11.04
CA GLY A 301 16.36 -15.15 11.62
C GLY A 301 15.70 -16.50 11.34
N GLN A 302 14.55 -16.61 10.66
CA GLN A 302 13.90 -17.90 10.34
C GLN A 302 13.51 -17.99 8.87
N SER A 303 14.16 -18.85 8.12
CA SER A 303 13.81 -19.22 6.74
C SER A 303 13.09 -20.57 6.73
N SER A 304 11.76 -20.59 6.58
CA SER A 304 11.02 -21.78 6.16
C SER A 304 10.18 -21.44 4.91
N ALA A 305 10.55 -21.99 3.77
CA ALA A 305 9.79 -21.87 2.54
C ALA A 305 8.73 -22.98 2.49
N ALA A 306 7.45 -22.62 2.44
CA ALA A 306 6.40 -23.54 2.05
C ALA A 306 6.11 -23.32 0.55
N THR A 307 6.58 -24.25 -0.28
CA THR A 307 6.20 -24.34 -1.70
C THR A 307 4.99 -25.27 -1.77
N VAL A 308 3.89 -24.79 -2.35
CA VAL A 308 2.78 -25.66 -2.73
C VAL A 308 3.08 -26.18 -4.12
N ALA A 309 3.17 -27.49 -4.25
CA ALA A 309 3.31 -28.18 -5.53
C ALA A 309 1.97 -28.17 -6.29
#